data_3ed68a98bd325a483daf2ef130c70d95
#
_entry.id   3ed68a98bd325a483daf2ef130c70d95
#
_cell.length_a   1.000
_cell.length_b   1.000
_cell.length_c   1.000
_cell.angle_alpha   90.00
_cell.angle_beta   90.00
_cell.angle_gamma   90.00
#
_symmetry.space_group_name_H-M   'P 1'
#
loop_
_entity.id
_entity.type
_entity.pdbx_description
1 polymer ?
#
loop_
_entity_poly.entity_id
_entity_poly.type
_entity_poly.pdbx_seq_one_letter_code
_entity_poly.pdbx_strand_id
1 'polypeptide(L)'
;MVFLILSFNVLFAALENYNTGTWNLQGSSAATESKWNVSIRQLITGANPMDVLAVQEAGVLPSTAMMTPRQVQPVGVGIPIHEYIWNLGSVSRPSSVYIYYSRVDVRANRVNLAIVSRVQADEVFVLPPPTVASRPIIGIRIGNDAFFNIHALASGGNDAGAIVAAVDMFFRNRPDINWMILGDFNRESGALVTLLDPDLRARTRVVVPPSSTQTSGRMIDYAIIGNSNTAALYNPPPIVAILALAGLRTFLASDHFPVNFRRP
;
A
#
# COMPACT_ATOMS: atom_id res chain seq x y z
N MET A 1 -4.68 16.61 -49.67
CA MET A 1 -5.31 15.77 -48.63
C MET A 1 -4.36 15.76 -47.45
N VAL A 2 -4.59 16.60 -46.43
CA VAL A 2 -3.73 16.73 -45.26
C VAL A 2 -4.26 15.73 -44.22
N PHE A 3 -3.44 14.70 -43.88
CA PHE A 3 -3.74 13.81 -42.77
C PHE A 3 -3.41 14.53 -41.47
N LEU A 4 -4.44 14.91 -40.72
CA LEU A 4 -4.31 15.39 -39.36
C LEU A 4 -4.06 14.18 -38.45
N ILE A 5 -2.81 13.93 -38.05
CA ILE A 5 -2.49 12.94 -37.03
C ILE A 5 -2.88 13.54 -35.67
N LEU A 6 -4.07 13.19 -35.20
CA LEU A 6 -4.46 13.44 -33.81
C LEU A 6 -3.65 12.49 -32.91
N SER A 7 -2.55 12.99 -32.37
CA SER A 7 -1.87 12.31 -31.25
C SER A 7 -2.78 12.44 -30.01
N PHE A 8 -3.48 11.36 -29.69
CA PHE A 8 -4.10 11.21 -28.39
C PHE A 8 -2.97 11.08 -27.35
N ASN A 9 -2.65 12.17 -26.67
CA ASN A 9 -1.92 12.08 -25.41
C ASN A 9 -2.84 11.39 -24.40
N VAL A 10 -2.76 10.08 -24.29
CA VAL A 10 -3.34 9.35 -23.17
C VAL A 10 -2.52 9.77 -21.96
N LEU A 11 -3.06 10.66 -21.16
CA LEU A 11 -2.51 10.95 -19.83
C LEU A 11 -2.67 9.67 -19.01
N PHE A 12 -1.62 8.86 -18.96
CA PHE A 12 -1.54 7.79 -17.98
C PHE A 12 -1.46 8.44 -16.61
N ALA A 13 -2.34 8.02 -15.70
CA ALA A 13 -2.19 8.39 -14.29
C ALA A 13 -0.80 7.95 -13.85
N ALA A 14 -0.09 8.80 -13.14
CA ALA A 14 1.23 8.50 -12.61
C ALA A 14 1.15 8.45 -11.08
N LEU A 15 2.00 7.68 -10.44
CA LEU A 15 1.99 7.46 -8.99
C LEU A 15 1.84 8.76 -8.17
N GLU A 16 2.43 9.86 -8.64
CA GLU A 16 2.35 11.17 -7.98
C GLU A 16 0.97 11.84 -8.06
N ASN A 17 0.05 11.33 -8.85
CA ASN A 17 -1.32 11.83 -8.93
C ASN A 17 -2.22 11.23 -7.84
N TYR A 18 -1.73 10.23 -7.13
CA TYR A 18 -2.43 9.60 -6.01
C TYR A 18 -1.88 10.12 -4.68
N ASN A 19 -2.79 10.44 -3.79
CA ASN A 19 -2.49 10.65 -2.38
C ASN A 19 -2.54 9.29 -1.69
N THR A 20 -1.38 8.71 -1.39
CA THR A 20 -1.28 7.36 -0.85
C THR A 20 -0.82 7.35 0.60
N GLY A 21 -1.00 6.24 1.28
CA GLY A 21 -0.52 6.13 2.65
C GLY A 21 -0.25 4.71 3.09
N THR A 22 0.41 4.59 4.24
CA THR A 22 0.62 3.33 4.95
C THR A 22 0.43 3.52 6.45
N TRP A 23 -0.10 2.51 7.11
CA TRP A 23 -0.21 2.47 8.56
C TRP A 23 -0.27 1.03 9.10
N ASN A 24 0.65 0.69 10.00
CA ASN A 24 0.51 -0.50 10.83
C ASN A 24 -0.49 -0.20 11.95
N LEU A 25 -1.66 -0.85 11.89
CA LEU A 25 -2.81 -0.54 12.73
C LEU A 25 -2.71 -1.15 14.12
N GLN A 26 -1.88 -2.18 14.34
CA GLN A 26 -1.94 -3.02 15.54
C GLN A 26 -3.38 -3.47 15.85
N GLY A 27 -4.04 -4.05 14.86
CA GLY A 27 -5.50 -4.26 14.86
C GLY A 27 -5.98 -5.51 15.61
N SER A 28 -5.11 -6.22 16.33
CA SER A 28 -5.53 -7.37 17.16
C SER A 28 -6.14 -7.00 18.51
N SER A 29 -6.28 -5.70 18.80
CA SER A 29 -6.83 -5.17 20.06
C SER A 29 -8.34 -4.97 19.99
N ALA A 30 -8.98 -4.84 21.16
CA ALA A 30 -10.40 -4.47 21.26
C ALA A 30 -10.72 -3.09 20.67
N ALA A 31 -9.73 -2.21 20.48
CA ALA A 31 -9.89 -0.90 19.87
C ALA A 31 -9.92 -0.93 18.32
N THR A 32 -9.82 -2.09 17.68
CA THR A 32 -9.73 -2.21 16.22
C THR A 32 -10.90 -1.55 15.49
N GLU A 33 -12.13 -1.77 15.95
CA GLU A 33 -13.33 -1.17 15.36
C GLU A 33 -13.27 0.36 15.39
N SER A 34 -12.82 0.95 16.52
CA SER A 34 -12.64 2.40 16.63
C SER A 34 -11.51 2.92 15.74
N LYS A 35 -10.41 2.16 15.60
CA LYS A 35 -9.32 2.54 14.69
C LYS A 35 -9.82 2.64 13.24
N TRP A 36 -10.64 1.70 12.79
CA TRP A 36 -11.28 1.76 11.48
C TRP A 36 -12.25 2.94 11.38
N ASN A 37 -13.23 3.00 12.27
CA ASN A 37 -14.35 3.96 12.19
C ASN A 37 -13.94 5.39 12.46
N VAL A 38 -12.83 5.63 13.16
CA VAL A 38 -12.33 6.98 13.46
C VAL A 38 -11.09 7.30 12.64
N SER A 39 -9.99 6.59 12.88
CA SER A 39 -8.68 6.99 12.36
C SER A 39 -8.52 6.69 10.86
N ILE A 40 -8.84 5.47 10.41
CA ILE A 40 -8.78 5.14 8.97
C ILE A 40 -9.81 5.97 8.21
N ARG A 41 -11.03 6.10 8.74
CA ARG A 41 -12.05 6.96 8.14
C ARG A 41 -11.54 8.39 7.95
N GLN A 42 -10.87 8.98 8.96
CA GLN A 42 -10.29 10.33 8.87
C GLN A 42 -9.20 10.41 7.78
N LEU A 43 -8.35 9.40 7.65
CA LEU A 43 -7.31 9.36 6.60
C LEU A 43 -7.92 9.34 5.19
N ILE A 44 -9.08 8.70 5.02
CA ILE A 44 -9.73 8.51 3.71
C ILE A 44 -10.73 9.64 3.38
N THR A 45 -11.33 10.30 4.39
CA THR A 45 -12.39 11.31 4.17
C THR A 45 -12.06 12.69 4.70
N GLY A 46 -10.94 12.87 5.39
CA GLY A 46 -10.52 14.15 5.99
C GLY A 46 -10.15 15.24 4.98
N ALA A 47 -9.53 16.31 5.44
CA ALA A 47 -9.19 17.47 4.61
C ALA A 47 -8.22 17.17 3.46
N ASN A 48 -7.35 16.17 3.63
CA ASN A 48 -6.42 15.68 2.60
C ASN A 48 -6.61 14.16 2.45
N PRO A 49 -7.70 13.71 1.85
CA PRO A 49 -8.07 12.31 1.83
C PRO A 49 -7.08 11.49 0.99
N MET A 50 -6.71 10.33 1.50
CA MET A 50 -5.89 9.37 0.76
C MET A 50 -6.75 8.63 -0.26
N ASP A 51 -6.21 8.46 -1.47
CA ASP A 51 -6.83 7.66 -2.54
C ASP A 51 -6.59 6.18 -2.33
N VAL A 52 -5.40 5.81 -1.83
CA VAL A 52 -5.01 4.44 -1.51
C VAL A 52 -4.29 4.42 -0.16
N LEU A 53 -4.72 3.55 0.75
CA LEU A 53 -4.11 3.35 2.07
C LEU A 53 -3.79 1.86 2.27
N ALA A 54 -2.51 1.55 2.45
CA ALA A 54 -2.02 0.24 2.84
C ALA A 54 -2.08 0.09 4.37
N VAL A 55 -2.76 -0.94 4.85
CA VAL A 55 -2.95 -1.20 6.29
C VAL A 55 -2.34 -2.54 6.65
N GLN A 56 -1.31 -2.52 7.49
CA GLN A 56 -0.73 -3.70 8.09
C GLN A 56 -1.37 -3.96 9.45
N GLU A 57 -1.33 -5.20 9.91
CA GLU A 57 -2.03 -5.62 11.12
C GLU A 57 -3.49 -5.11 11.16
N ALA A 58 -4.19 -5.26 10.05
CA ALA A 58 -5.51 -4.68 9.83
C ALA A 58 -6.60 -5.20 10.79
N GLY A 59 -6.32 -6.27 11.52
CA GLY A 59 -7.27 -6.87 12.46
C GLY A 59 -8.51 -7.39 11.77
N VAL A 60 -9.67 -7.11 12.35
CA VAL A 60 -10.98 -7.39 11.77
C VAL A 60 -11.51 -6.12 11.11
N LEU A 61 -12.11 -6.27 9.93
CA LEU A 61 -12.74 -5.15 9.21
C LEU A 61 -13.90 -4.55 10.02
N PRO A 62 -14.27 -3.27 9.77
CA PRO A 62 -15.46 -2.69 10.38
C PRO A 62 -16.70 -3.50 10.03
N SER A 63 -17.60 -3.65 11.01
CA SER A 63 -18.83 -4.44 10.88
C SER A 63 -19.76 -3.94 9.76
N THR A 64 -19.58 -2.70 9.33
CA THR A 64 -20.33 -2.06 8.23
C THR A 64 -19.70 -2.26 6.85
N ALA A 65 -18.51 -2.87 6.76
CA ALA A 65 -17.92 -3.26 5.49
C ALA A 65 -18.57 -4.55 4.97
N MET A 66 -19.08 -4.52 3.75
CA MET A 66 -19.78 -5.64 3.12
C MET A 66 -18.96 -6.26 2.01
N MET A 67 -18.78 -7.58 2.03
CA MET A 67 -18.09 -8.30 0.97
C MET A 67 -18.86 -8.16 -0.36
N THR A 68 -18.15 -7.83 -1.43
CA THR A 68 -18.75 -7.75 -2.77
C THR A 68 -18.82 -9.14 -3.41
N PRO A 69 -19.69 -9.35 -4.40
CA PRO A 69 -19.74 -10.61 -5.14
C PRO A 69 -18.59 -10.75 -6.15
N ARG A 70 -17.75 -9.73 -6.32
CA ARG A 70 -16.66 -9.74 -7.29
C ARG A 70 -15.58 -10.74 -6.87
N GLN A 71 -15.25 -11.65 -7.77
CA GLN A 71 -14.15 -12.59 -7.58
C GLN A 71 -12.83 -11.91 -7.92
N VAL A 72 -12.08 -11.52 -6.89
CA VAL A 72 -10.78 -10.82 -7.03
C VAL A 72 -9.59 -11.72 -6.75
N GLN A 73 -9.84 -12.96 -6.30
CA GLN A 73 -8.79 -13.94 -6.01
C GLN A 73 -8.02 -14.31 -7.28
N PRO A 74 -6.69 -14.07 -7.37
CA PRO A 74 -5.89 -14.52 -8.50
C PRO A 74 -5.91 -16.04 -8.62
N VAL A 75 -6.01 -16.53 -9.87
CA VAL A 75 -6.05 -17.98 -10.16
C VAL A 75 -4.73 -18.64 -9.73
N GLY A 76 -4.84 -19.79 -9.07
CA GLY A 76 -3.69 -20.59 -8.65
C GLY A 76 -2.99 -20.10 -7.37
N VAL A 77 -3.44 -19.00 -6.79
CA VAL A 77 -2.90 -18.49 -5.52
C VAL A 77 -3.81 -18.93 -4.36
N GLY A 78 -3.26 -19.73 -3.45
CA GLY A 78 -4.01 -20.27 -2.30
C GLY A 78 -4.20 -19.30 -1.13
N ILE A 79 -3.74 -18.05 -1.25
CA ILE A 79 -3.83 -17.02 -0.21
C ILE A 79 -5.12 -16.24 -0.43
N PRO A 80 -6.09 -16.25 0.51
CA PRO A 80 -7.38 -15.64 0.30
C PRO A 80 -7.28 -14.12 0.28
N ILE A 81 -7.97 -13.51 -0.69
CA ILE A 81 -8.22 -12.07 -0.74
C ILE A 81 -9.66 -11.82 -1.19
N HIS A 82 -10.33 -10.87 -0.54
CA HIS A 82 -11.70 -10.50 -0.85
C HIS A 82 -11.83 -8.99 -0.98
N GLU A 83 -12.74 -8.57 -1.85
CA GLU A 83 -13.13 -7.16 -2.00
C GLU A 83 -14.34 -6.89 -1.12
N TYR A 84 -14.28 -5.79 -0.39
CA TYR A 84 -15.38 -5.25 0.40
C TYR A 84 -15.70 -3.83 -0.06
N ILE A 85 -16.94 -3.43 0.10
CA ILE A 85 -17.37 -2.05 0.00
C ILE A 85 -17.71 -1.52 1.39
N TRP A 86 -17.20 -0.35 1.71
CA TRP A 86 -17.43 0.31 2.99
C TRP A 86 -18.04 1.70 2.76
N ASN A 87 -19.31 1.86 3.13
CA ASN A 87 -20.00 3.14 2.99
C ASN A 87 -19.66 4.05 4.18
N LEU A 88 -18.96 5.14 3.89
CA LEU A 88 -18.55 6.17 4.85
C LEU A 88 -19.54 7.32 4.93
N GLY A 89 -20.51 7.37 4.02
CA GLY A 89 -21.58 8.37 3.95
C GLY A 89 -22.82 7.93 4.70
N SER A 90 -23.92 8.63 4.42
CA SER A 90 -25.26 8.26 4.86
C SER A 90 -25.98 7.42 3.79
N VAL A 91 -27.17 6.91 4.14
CA VAL A 91 -28.04 6.21 3.17
C VAL A 91 -28.43 7.14 2.01
N SER A 92 -28.72 8.40 2.32
CA SER A 92 -29.14 9.41 1.32
C SER A 92 -27.95 10.04 0.56
N ARG A 93 -26.74 9.94 1.09
CA ARG A 93 -25.51 10.46 0.46
C ARG A 93 -24.39 9.42 0.64
N PRO A 94 -24.43 8.33 -0.10
CA PRO A 94 -23.40 7.29 0.00
C PRO A 94 -22.05 7.84 -0.43
N SER A 95 -21.01 7.46 0.31
CA SER A 95 -19.61 7.72 -0.03
C SER A 95 -18.86 6.43 0.28
N SER A 96 -18.66 5.62 -0.73
CA SER A 96 -18.10 4.28 -0.55
C SER A 96 -16.64 4.22 -0.95
N VAL A 97 -15.90 3.39 -0.24
CA VAL A 97 -14.54 2.98 -0.57
C VAL A 97 -14.48 1.46 -0.70
N TYR A 98 -13.47 0.97 -1.38
CA TYR A 98 -13.21 -0.45 -1.54
C TYR A 98 -12.13 -0.88 -0.56
N ILE A 99 -12.28 -2.08 0.01
CA ILE A 99 -11.26 -2.68 0.87
C ILE A 99 -10.89 -4.04 0.27
N TYR A 100 -9.62 -4.22 -0.07
CA TYR A 100 -9.04 -5.48 -0.50
C TYR A 100 -8.37 -6.10 0.71
N TYR A 101 -8.98 -7.14 1.26
CA TYR A 101 -8.59 -7.69 2.55
C TYR A 101 -8.13 -9.14 2.42
N SER A 102 -6.93 -9.40 2.91
CA SER A 102 -6.35 -10.73 3.01
C SER A 102 -6.22 -11.14 4.48
N ARG A 103 -6.98 -12.15 4.86
CA ARG A 103 -6.95 -12.74 6.20
C ARG A 103 -5.83 -13.75 6.29
N VAL A 104 -4.61 -13.26 6.48
CA VAL A 104 -3.39 -14.08 6.59
C VAL A 104 -3.37 -14.88 7.88
N ASP A 105 -3.87 -14.30 8.97
CA ASP A 105 -3.96 -14.90 10.29
C ASP A 105 -5.41 -15.10 10.71
N VAL A 106 -5.92 -16.32 10.48
CA VAL A 106 -7.32 -16.67 10.74
C VAL A 106 -7.66 -16.83 12.23
N ARG A 107 -6.68 -16.91 13.11
CA ARG A 107 -6.91 -17.13 14.56
C ARG A 107 -6.76 -15.84 15.36
N ALA A 108 -5.59 -15.22 15.30
CA ALA A 108 -5.25 -14.07 16.14
C ALA A 108 -5.54 -12.72 15.46
N ASN A 109 -5.79 -12.69 14.14
CA ASN A 109 -5.98 -11.49 13.32
C ASN A 109 -4.83 -10.45 13.45
N ARG A 110 -3.63 -10.88 13.82
CA ARG A 110 -2.52 -9.98 14.14
C ARG A 110 -1.83 -9.42 12.92
N VAL A 111 -1.76 -10.21 11.84
CA VAL A 111 -0.93 -9.88 10.66
C VAL A 111 -1.75 -9.79 9.38
N ASN A 112 -3.06 -9.62 9.49
CA ASN A 112 -3.93 -9.41 8.35
C ASN A 112 -3.56 -8.13 7.59
N LEU A 113 -3.74 -8.15 6.27
CA LEU A 113 -3.41 -7.04 5.40
C LEU A 113 -4.67 -6.51 4.73
N ALA A 114 -4.76 -5.18 4.59
CA ALA A 114 -5.82 -4.54 3.83
C ALA A 114 -5.27 -3.40 2.97
N ILE A 115 -5.89 -3.18 1.81
CA ILE A 115 -5.72 -1.95 1.03
C ILE A 115 -7.08 -1.29 0.95
N VAL A 116 -7.17 -0.04 1.41
CA VAL A 116 -8.37 0.78 1.25
C VAL A 116 -8.16 1.69 0.04
N SER A 117 -9.10 1.67 -0.89
CA SER A 117 -9.03 2.47 -2.12
C SER A 117 -10.34 3.21 -2.36
N ARG A 118 -10.26 4.48 -2.78
CA ARG A 118 -11.42 5.28 -3.17
C ARG A 118 -11.94 4.89 -4.55
N VAL A 119 -11.13 4.23 -5.34
CA VAL A 119 -11.46 3.73 -6.68
C VAL A 119 -11.42 2.21 -6.67
N GLN A 120 -12.36 1.57 -7.36
CA GLN A 120 -12.30 0.13 -7.54
C GLN A 120 -11.07 -0.26 -8.37
N ALA A 121 -10.32 -1.24 -7.91
CA ALA A 121 -9.13 -1.71 -8.61
C ALA A 121 -9.48 -2.40 -9.93
N ASP A 122 -8.71 -2.15 -10.97
CA ASP A 122 -8.80 -2.87 -12.24
C ASP A 122 -8.33 -4.32 -12.08
N GLU A 123 -7.29 -4.52 -11.24
CA GLU A 123 -6.67 -5.82 -11.01
C GLU A 123 -6.23 -5.93 -9.55
N VAL A 124 -6.31 -7.12 -8.99
CA VAL A 124 -5.86 -7.43 -7.62
C VAL A 124 -4.74 -8.44 -7.69
N PHE A 125 -3.68 -8.20 -6.95
CA PHE A 125 -2.50 -9.04 -6.90
C PHE A 125 -2.34 -9.72 -5.54
N VAL A 126 -1.91 -10.96 -5.55
CA VAL A 126 -1.40 -11.65 -4.38
C VAL A 126 -0.13 -12.38 -4.79
N LEU A 127 1.01 -11.90 -4.31
CA LEU A 127 2.27 -12.56 -4.52
C LEU A 127 2.55 -13.50 -3.34
N PRO A 128 3.02 -14.71 -3.60
CA PRO A 128 3.39 -15.63 -2.53
C PRO A 128 4.51 -15.05 -1.67
N PRO A 129 4.66 -15.52 -0.43
CA PRO A 129 5.77 -15.15 0.43
C PRO A 129 7.11 -15.30 -0.29
N PRO A 130 7.95 -14.26 -0.37
CA PRO A 130 9.23 -14.32 -1.08
C PRO A 130 10.26 -15.21 -0.38
N THR A 131 10.05 -15.49 0.91
CA THR A 131 10.83 -16.47 1.69
C THR A 131 9.88 -17.35 2.49
N VAL A 132 10.35 -18.48 2.99
CA VAL A 132 9.53 -19.43 3.78
C VAL A 132 8.90 -18.77 5.01
N ALA A 133 9.57 -17.79 5.61
CA ALA A 133 9.09 -17.11 6.81
C ALA A 133 8.28 -15.83 6.50
N SER A 134 8.35 -15.32 5.27
CA SER A 134 7.70 -14.08 4.88
C SER A 134 6.18 -14.18 4.90
N ARG A 135 5.53 -13.02 4.97
CA ARG A 135 4.10 -12.87 4.72
C ARG A 135 3.83 -12.71 3.21
N PRO A 136 2.61 -12.99 2.74
CA PRO A 136 2.25 -12.68 1.37
C PRO A 136 2.26 -11.16 1.12
N ILE A 137 2.40 -10.79 -0.14
CA ILE A 137 2.33 -9.41 -0.60
C ILE A 137 0.98 -9.25 -1.31
N ILE A 138 0.17 -8.30 -0.91
CA ILE A 138 -1.08 -7.98 -1.62
C ILE A 138 -0.93 -6.66 -2.37
N GLY A 139 -1.63 -6.52 -3.50
CA GLY A 139 -1.58 -5.31 -4.30
C GLY A 139 -2.84 -5.08 -5.11
N ILE A 140 -2.99 -3.85 -5.57
CA ILE A 140 -4.05 -3.44 -6.50
C ILE A 140 -3.43 -2.64 -7.64
N ARG A 141 -4.10 -2.65 -8.81
CA ARG A 141 -3.76 -1.78 -9.93
C ARG A 141 -4.93 -0.85 -10.25
N ILE A 142 -4.59 0.39 -10.53
CA ILE A 142 -5.51 1.42 -11.00
C ILE A 142 -4.82 2.08 -12.21
N GLY A 143 -5.36 1.91 -13.40
CA GLY A 143 -4.68 2.33 -14.64
C GLY A 143 -3.34 1.61 -14.82
N ASN A 144 -2.27 2.35 -14.97
CA ASN A 144 -0.91 1.82 -15.10
C ASN A 144 -0.09 1.91 -13.81
N ASP A 145 -0.75 2.14 -12.67
CA ASP A 145 -0.10 2.28 -11.38
C ASP A 145 -0.53 1.16 -10.43
N ALA A 146 0.44 0.45 -9.86
CA ALA A 146 0.21 -0.64 -8.92
C ALA A 146 0.66 -0.25 -7.51
N PHE A 147 -0.18 -0.55 -6.52
CA PHE A 147 0.06 -0.25 -5.11
C PHE A 147 0.07 -1.54 -4.31
N PHE A 148 1.17 -1.79 -3.61
CA PHE A 148 1.35 -2.99 -2.80
C PHE A 148 1.35 -2.66 -1.33
N ASN A 149 0.77 -3.55 -0.55
CA ASN A 149 0.83 -3.56 0.90
C ASN A 149 1.69 -4.72 1.37
N ILE A 150 2.68 -4.42 2.21
CA ILE A 150 3.58 -5.39 2.79
C ILE A 150 3.72 -5.22 4.31
N HIS A 151 4.08 -6.30 4.97
CA HIS A 151 4.50 -6.27 6.36
C HIS A 151 5.68 -7.25 6.51
N ALA A 152 6.88 -6.72 6.50
CA ALA A 152 8.11 -7.50 6.60
C ALA A 152 8.27 -8.15 7.99
N LEU A 153 9.19 -9.10 8.10
CA LEU A 153 9.43 -9.84 9.34
C LEU A 153 9.87 -8.91 10.48
N ALA A 154 9.24 -9.05 11.63
CA ALA A 154 9.55 -8.28 12.84
C ALA A 154 11.00 -8.48 13.35
N SER A 155 11.68 -9.54 12.90
CA SER A 155 13.09 -9.83 13.18
C SER A 155 14.06 -8.92 12.37
N GLY A 156 13.74 -7.62 12.24
CA GLY A 156 14.58 -6.63 11.58
C GLY A 156 14.40 -6.58 10.06
N GLY A 157 13.24 -6.99 9.55
CA GLY A 157 12.91 -6.91 8.12
C GLY A 157 13.90 -7.67 7.23
N ASN A 158 14.30 -8.87 7.64
CA ASN A 158 15.31 -9.65 6.90
C ASN A 158 14.85 -10.07 5.50
N ASP A 159 13.55 -10.07 5.26
CA ASP A 159 12.91 -10.35 3.98
C ASP A 159 12.59 -9.10 3.14
N ALA A 160 12.84 -7.90 3.66
CA ALA A 160 12.45 -6.67 3.00
C ALA A 160 13.07 -6.51 1.60
N GLY A 161 14.34 -6.87 1.41
CA GLY A 161 14.97 -6.88 0.09
C GLY A 161 14.33 -7.89 -0.87
N ALA A 162 13.99 -9.08 -0.39
CA ALA A 162 13.31 -10.11 -1.19
C ALA A 162 11.88 -9.69 -1.59
N ILE A 163 11.19 -8.95 -0.74
CA ILE A 163 9.88 -8.36 -1.05
C ILE A 163 9.99 -7.40 -2.25
N VAL A 164 10.95 -6.48 -2.22
CA VAL A 164 11.16 -5.53 -3.33
C VAL A 164 11.51 -6.26 -4.63
N ALA A 165 12.41 -7.24 -4.55
CA ALA A 165 12.80 -8.04 -5.70
C ALA A 165 11.63 -8.85 -6.29
N ALA A 166 10.74 -9.39 -5.44
CA ALA A 166 9.55 -10.13 -5.87
C ALA A 166 8.59 -9.24 -6.66
N VAL A 167 8.34 -8.00 -6.22
CA VAL A 167 7.48 -7.05 -6.93
C VAL A 167 8.11 -6.63 -8.27
N ASP A 168 9.40 -6.30 -8.29
CA ASP A 168 10.10 -5.96 -9.54
C ASP A 168 10.02 -7.13 -10.54
N MET A 169 10.33 -8.34 -10.09
CA MET A 169 10.27 -9.53 -10.94
C MET A 169 8.87 -9.77 -11.50
N PHE A 170 7.83 -9.54 -10.72
CA PHE A 170 6.45 -9.72 -11.15
C PHE A 170 6.07 -8.82 -12.34
N PHE A 171 6.64 -7.59 -12.39
CA PHE A 171 6.36 -6.65 -13.47
C PHE A 171 7.38 -6.63 -14.61
N ARG A 172 8.36 -7.52 -14.64
CA ARG A 172 9.38 -7.55 -15.73
C ARG A 172 8.80 -7.68 -17.12
N ASN A 173 7.68 -8.37 -17.26
CA ASN A 173 6.95 -8.52 -18.53
C ASN A 173 5.84 -7.46 -18.71
N ARG A 174 5.75 -6.47 -17.83
CA ARG A 174 4.78 -5.36 -17.85
C ARG A 174 5.50 -4.04 -17.55
N PRO A 175 6.44 -3.62 -18.40
CA PRO A 175 7.31 -2.46 -18.15
C PRO A 175 6.57 -1.11 -18.21
N ASP A 176 5.31 -1.12 -18.64
CA ASP A 176 4.38 0.00 -18.64
C ASP A 176 3.75 0.27 -17.27
N ILE A 177 3.90 -0.65 -16.31
CA ILE A 177 3.35 -0.50 -14.96
C ILE A 177 4.40 0.13 -14.04
N ASN A 178 4.02 1.26 -13.43
CA ASN A 178 4.73 1.80 -12.29
C ASN A 178 4.22 1.12 -11.02
N TRP A 179 5.09 0.90 -10.05
CA TRP A 179 4.67 0.27 -8.80
C TRP A 179 5.17 1.03 -7.58
N MET A 180 4.37 0.97 -6.53
CA MET A 180 4.65 1.54 -5.23
C MET A 180 4.40 0.49 -4.15
N ILE A 181 5.43 0.16 -3.37
CA ILE A 181 5.34 -0.71 -2.21
C ILE A 181 5.20 0.18 -0.98
N LEU A 182 4.15 -0.03 -0.22
CA LEU A 182 3.78 0.69 0.98
C LEU A 182 3.77 -0.29 2.16
N GLY A 183 4.31 0.07 3.31
CA GLY A 183 4.17 -0.82 4.46
C GLY A 183 5.16 -0.61 5.58
N ASP A 184 5.04 -1.50 6.55
CA ASP A 184 6.01 -1.69 7.62
C ASP A 184 7.12 -2.65 7.15
N PHE A 185 8.27 -2.08 6.84
CA PHE A 185 9.44 -2.84 6.41
C PHE A 185 10.21 -3.46 7.59
N ASN A 186 9.88 -3.11 8.82
CA ASN A 186 10.61 -3.52 10.03
C ASN A 186 12.13 -3.28 9.96
N ARG A 187 12.58 -2.47 9.00
CA ARG A 187 13.98 -2.15 8.69
C ARG A 187 14.12 -0.69 8.30
N GLU A 188 15.15 -0.05 8.80
CA GLU A 188 15.52 1.32 8.37
C GLU A 188 15.83 1.35 6.86
N SER A 189 15.39 2.39 6.18
CA SER A 189 15.46 2.51 4.72
C SER A 189 16.88 2.43 4.17
N GLY A 190 17.87 3.04 4.85
CA GLY A 190 19.27 2.96 4.47
C GLY A 190 19.80 1.52 4.49
N ALA A 191 19.45 0.75 5.52
CA ALA A 191 19.83 -0.65 5.62
C ALA A 191 19.10 -1.53 4.58
N LEU A 192 17.87 -1.19 4.18
CA LEU A 192 17.18 -1.89 3.11
C LEU A 192 17.86 -1.70 1.77
N VAL A 193 18.24 -0.46 1.43
CA VAL A 193 18.90 -0.13 0.15
C VAL A 193 20.17 -0.96 -0.06
N THR A 194 20.89 -1.30 1.01
CA THR A 194 22.08 -2.16 0.90
C THR A 194 21.79 -3.61 0.54
N LEU A 195 20.55 -4.07 0.71
CA LEU A 195 20.11 -5.43 0.35
C LEU A 195 19.66 -5.56 -1.11
N LEU A 196 19.43 -4.42 -1.78
CA LEU A 196 19.01 -4.43 -3.19
C LEU A 196 20.23 -4.59 -4.09
N ASP A 197 20.10 -5.43 -5.11
CA ASP A 197 21.14 -5.50 -6.15
C ASP A 197 21.25 -4.14 -6.89
N PRO A 198 22.40 -3.85 -7.54
CA PRO A 198 22.64 -2.56 -8.17
C PRO A 198 21.60 -2.20 -9.25
N ASP A 199 21.17 -3.18 -10.05
CA ASP A 199 20.21 -2.94 -11.11
C ASP A 199 18.81 -2.63 -10.56
N LEU A 200 18.38 -3.34 -9.53
CA LEU A 200 17.11 -3.07 -8.85
C LEU A 200 17.16 -1.70 -8.17
N ARG A 201 18.29 -1.37 -7.53
CA ARG A 201 18.50 -0.06 -6.90
C ARG A 201 18.41 1.08 -7.90
N ALA A 202 18.94 0.91 -9.10
CA ALA A 202 18.89 1.92 -10.16
C ALA A 202 17.46 2.18 -10.68
N ARG A 203 16.54 1.25 -10.49
CA ARG A 203 15.13 1.34 -10.91
C ARG A 203 14.16 1.63 -9.76
N THR A 204 14.67 1.94 -8.58
CA THR A 204 13.84 2.19 -7.39
C THR A 204 14.23 3.48 -6.70
N ARG A 205 13.29 4.06 -5.99
CA ARG A 205 13.52 5.17 -5.06
C ARG A 205 12.77 4.90 -3.75
N VAL A 206 13.48 5.05 -2.64
CA VAL A 206 12.86 5.02 -1.31
C VAL A 206 12.33 6.41 -0.96
N VAL A 207 11.10 6.48 -0.46
CA VAL A 207 10.43 7.71 -0.03
C VAL A 207 10.13 7.58 1.45
N VAL A 208 10.83 8.36 2.27
CA VAL A 208 10.74 8.32 3.73
C VAL A 208 10.22 9.64 4.29
N PRO A 209 9.46 9.63 5.39
CA PRO A 209 9.07 10.85 6.09
C PRO A 209 10.29 11.47 6.82
N PRO A 210 10.20 12.74 7.20
CA PRO A 210 11.34 13.46 7.83
C PRO A 210 11.55 13.08 9.31
N SER A 211 10.71 12.23 9.90
CA SER A 211 10.78 11.83 11.30
C SER A 211 10.37 10.38 11.50
N SER A 212 10.67 9.84 12.70
CA SER A 212 10.36 8.46 13.07
C SER A 212 8.87 8.12 12.88
N THR A 213 8.62 6.91 12.42
CA THR A 213 7.27 6.37 12.16
C THR A 213 6.78 5.45 13.27
N GLN A 214 7.64 5.17 14.25
CA GLN A 214 7.30 4.33 15.40
C GLN A 214 7.66 5.04 16.71
N THR A 215 6.93 4.75 17.78
CA THR A 215 7.15 5.33 19.12
C THR A 215 8.53 5.02 19.68
N SER A 216 9.16 3.94 19.25
CA SER A 216 10.54 3.58 19.59
C SER A 216 11.61 4.48 18.99
N GLY A 217 11.22 5.43 18.12
CA GLY A 217 12.14 6.31 17.39
C GLY A 217 12.61 5.76 16.04
N ARG A 218 12.18 4.56 15.64
CA ARG A 218 12.54 3.94 14.36
C ARG A 218 11.74 4.52 13.20
N MET A 219 12.34 4.53 12.00
CA MET A 219 11.71 4.92 10.74
C MET A 219 11.59 3.66 9.86
N ILE A 220 10.54 2.90 10.04
CA ILE A 220 10.35 1.59 9.42
C ILE A 220 9.11 1.48 8.53
N ASP A 221 8.24 2.50 8.56
CA ASP A 221 7.09 2.62 7.70
C ASP A 221 7.39 3.66 6.61
N TYR A 222 7.50 3.22 5.37
CA TYR A 222 7.84 4.08 4.24
C TYR A 222 7.34 3.48 2.92
N ALA A 223 7.68 4.14 1.80
CA ALA A 223 7.36 3.63 0.48
C ALA A 223 8.63 3.38 -0.35
N ILE A 224 8.53 2.42 -1.28
CA ILE A 224 9.48 2.23 -2.37
C ILE A 224 8.71 2.33 -3.66
N ILE A 225 9.14 3.21 -4.54
CA ILE A 225 8.57 3.37 -5.88
C ILE A 225 9.55 2.85 -6.92
N GLY A 226 9.04 2.25 -7.98
CA GLY A 226 9.87 1.68 -9.02
C GLY A 226 9.13 1.41 -10.32
N ASN A 227 9.92 1.02 -11.31
CA ASN A 227 9.44 0.52 -12.59
C ASN A 227 10.38 -0.61 -13.04
N SER A 228 9.82 -1.69 -13.57
CA SER A 228 10.59 -2.88 -13.95
C SER A 228 11.15 -2.80 -15.39
N ASN A 229 11.07 -1.64 -16.05
CA ASN A 229 11.64 -1.41 -17.35
C ASN A 229 13.17 -1.34 -17.25
N THR A 230 13.85 -2.34 -17.81
CA THR A 230 15.31 -2.41 -17.84
C THR A 230 15.94 -1.72 -19.04
N ALA A 231 15.12 -1.31 -20.02
CA ALA A 231 15.58 -0.68 -21.27
C ALA A 231 15.64 0.85 -21.18
N ALA A 232 15.10 1.47 -20.12
CA ALA A 232 15.06 2.93 -19.95
C ALA A 232 15.64 3.34 -18.58
N LEU A 233 16.20 4.53 -18.55
CA LEU A 233 16.57 5.16 -17.28
C LEU A 233 15.31 5.45 -16.47
N TYR A 234 15.29 4.99 -15.23
CA TYR A 234 14.18 5.28 -14.32
C TYR A 234 14.26 6.72 -13.83
N ASN A 235 13.22 7.48 -14.11
CA ASN A 235 13.02 8.82 -13.58
C ASN A 235 11.88 8.77 -12.55
N PRO A 236 12.20 8.69 -11.25
CA PRO A 236 11.16 8.53 -10.23
C PRO A 236 10.27 9.78 -10.15
N PRO A 237 8.95 9.60 -10.02
CA PRO A 237 8.01 10.70 -9.86
C PRO A 237 8.30 11.51 -8.58
N PRO A 238 7.98 12.83 -8.57
CA PRO A 238 8.22 13.71 -7.43
C PRO A 238 7.21 13.44 -6.31
N ILE A 239 7.50 12.46 -5.45
CA ILE A 239 6.69 12.09 -4.29
C ILE A 239 7.48 12.42 -3.03
N VAL A 240 6.80 13.03 -2.06
CA VAL A 240 7.31 13.30 -0.70
C VAL A 240 6.48 12.53 0.33
N ALA A 241 7.09 12.20 1.45
CA ALA A 241 6.43 11.57 2.59
C ALA A 241 6.28 12.55 3.76
N ILE A 242 5.13 12.52 4.43
CA ILE A 242 4.87 13.27 5.65
C ILE A 242 4.15 12.36 6.65
N LEU A 243 4.25 12.64 7.95
CA LEU A 243 3.42 11.98 8.93
C LEU A 243 1.99 12.51 8.82
N ALA A 244 1.04 11.62 8.56
CA ALA A 244 -0.36 11.95 8.62
C ALA A 244 -0.84 11.99 10.08
N LEU A 245 -1.86 12.80 10.38
CA LEU A 245 -2.42 12.97 11.72
C LEU A 245 -1.37 13.32 12.80
N ALA A 246 -0.28 14.01 12.42
CA ALA A 246 0.84 14.31 13.32
C ALA A 246 0.39 15.04 14.61
N GLY A 247 -0.63 15.90 14.56
CA GLY A 247 -1.20 16.57 15.72
C GLY A 247 -2.00 15.66 16.66
N LEU A 248 -2.30 14.42 16.24
CA LEU A 248 -3.11 13.45 17.00
C LEU A 248 -2.27 12.24 17.44
N ARG A 249 -0.94 12.30 17.36
CA ARG A 249 -0.04 11.15 17.65
C ARG A 249 -0.33 10.49 18.99
N THR A 250 -0.62 11.25 20.04
CA THR A 250 -0.90 10.75 21.39
C THR A 250 -2.27 10.07 21.51
N PHE A 251 -3.15 10.27 20.53
CA PHE A 251 -4.48 9.66 20.49
C PHE A 251 -4.57 8.45 19.56
N LEU A 252 -3.51 8.19 18.79
CA LEU A 252 -3.46 7.01 17.95
C LEU A 252 -3.18 5.76 18.81
N ALA A 253 -4.07 4.79 18.74
CA ALA A 253 -3.95 3.54 19.50
C ALA A 253 -3.07 2.51 18.77
N SER A 254 -1.92 2.96 18.23
CA SER A 254 -0.87 2.15 17.62
C SER A 254 0.48 2.73 18.01
N ASP A 255 1.52 1.91 18.11
CA ASP A 255 2.89 2.38 18.27
C ASP A 255 3.52 2.84 16.94
N HIS A 256 2.81 2.65 15.82
CA HIS A 256 3.15 3.20 14.51
C HIS A 256 2.33 4.44 14.19
N PHE A 257 2.93 5.36 13.41
CA PHE A 257 2.27 6.57 12.93
C PHE A 257 1.95 6.42 11.44
N PRO A 258 0.75 6.83 10.99
CA PRO A 258 0.41 6.78 9.58
C PRO A 258 1.30 7.73 8.77
N VAL A 259 1.78 7.24 7.62
CA VAL A 259 2.59 8.01 6.67
C VAL A 259 1.78 8.28 5.41
N ASN A 260 1.85 9.51 4.93
CA ASN A 260 1.22 9.95 3.70
C ASN A 260 2.27 10.27 2.65
N PHE A 261 2.04 9.84 1.41
CA PHE A 261 2.89 10.06 0.25
C PHE A 261 2.09 10.79 -0.81
N ARG A 262 2.60 11.91 -1.28
CA ARG A 262 1.91 12.77 -2.23
C ARG A 262 2.90 13.61 -3.05
N ARG A 263 2.40 14.28 -4.06
CA ARG A 263 3.15 15.34 -4.77
C ARG A 263 3.56 16.45 -3.78
N PRO A 264 4.77 17.04 -3.91
CA PRO A 264 5.23 18.16 -3.10
C PRO A 264 4.30 19.37 -3.08
#